data_5344cf923eaa396c97e1ae5f359c72a0
#
_entry.id   5344cf923eaa396c97e1ae5f359c72a0
#
_cell.length_a   1.000
_cell.length_b   1.000
_cell.length_c   1.000
_cell.angle_alpha   90.00
_cell.angle_beta   90.00
_cell.angle_gamma   90.00
#
_symmetry.space_group_name_H-M   'P 1'
#
loop_
_entity.id
_entity.type
_entity.pdbx_description
1 polymer ?
#
loop_
_entity_poly.entity_id
_entity_poly.type
_entity_poly.pdbx_seq_one_letter_code
_entity_poly.pdbx_strand_id
1 'polypeptide(L)'
;MAERVYGEKVNIDTVNTISFYNQRAKTIKNREQEYTTVLLGDQDPEYAVKWDEYEKGFVLPKLMLNRNKVVLDLGCGMGRLADAVSDKVKEYYGVDFSSEMIAVAKQNVRNNHCHFYTMSIVDALSDPKITARKYDLVLMAGVSMYINEDELKESYRLLRNLVNKDSLFYFEESVGKIERLTLNHIWSEDLQDYYGAIYRTREEYKSLIDEYINGVEYIEEGYMNFLDKEEQTETSHWYALLQYKGE
;
A
#
# COMPACT_ATOMS: atom_id res chain seq x y z
N MET A 1 6.68 12.67 21.20
CA MET A 1 7.76 13.60 20.80
C MET A 1 8.06 13.30 19.33
N ALA A 2 8.34 14.33 18.53
CA ALA A 2 8.74 14.15 17.13
C ALA A 2 10.13 13.51 17.09
N GLU A 3 10.31 12.39 16.42
CA GLU A 3 11.53 11.62 16.53
C GLU A 3 11.84 10.81 15.27
N ARG A 4 13.12 10.81 14.87
CA ARG A 4 13.67 9.87 13.87
C ARG A 4 14.38 8.75 14.63
N VAL A 5 13.90 7.52 14.48
CA VAL A 5 14.43 6.37 15.22
C VAL A 5 14.99 5.36 14.24
N TYR A 6 16.25 5.00 14.43
CA TYR A 6 16.98 4.05 13.58
C TYR A 6 17.16 2.71 14.33
N GLY A 7 16.98 1.61 13.60
CA GLY A 7 17.22 0.24 14.08
C GLY A 7 16.20 -0.29 15.11
N GLU A 8 15.47 0.58 15.79
CA GLU A 8 14.55 0.17 16.86
C GLU A 8 13.12 0.01 16.36
N LYS A 9 12.36 -0.88 17.01
CA LYS A 9 10.93 -1.10 16.75
C LYS A 9 10.10 -0.13 17.58
N VAL A 10 9.68 0.96 16.99
CA VAL A 10 8.82 1.98 17.59
C VAL A 10 7.50 2.06 16.82
N ASN A 11 6.41 2.19 17.55
CA ASN A 11 5.09 2.40 16.96
C ASN A 11 4.87 3.87 16.57
N ILE A 12 4.19 4.09 15.46
CA ILE A 12 3.67 5.40 15.06
C ILE A 12 2.25 5.59 15.59
N ASP A 13 1.83 6.86 15.70
CA ASP A 13 0.46 7.19 16.05
C ASP A 13 -0.45 7.08 14.81
N THR A 14 -1.25 6.03 14.76
CA THR A 14 -2.18 5.76 13.66
C THR A 14 -3.27 6.83 13.53
N VAL A 15 -3.65 7.51 14.62
CA VAL A 15 -4.63 8.62 14.59
C VAL A 15 -4.07 9.79 13.79
N ASN A 16 -2.78 10.12 13.99
CA ASN A 16 -2.11 11.15 13.21
C ASN A 16 -2.02 10.77 11.73
N THR A 17 -1.71 9.51 11.42
CA THR A 17 -1.67 9.02 10.04
C THR A 17 -3.04 9.13 9.36
N ILE A 18 -4.12 8.72 10.03
CA ILE A 18 -5.49 8.86 9.53
C ILE A 18 -5.83 10.34 9.29
N SER A 19 -5.51 11.21 10.25
CA SER A 19 -5.77 12.65 10.14
C SER A 19 -5.03 13.26 8.95
N PHE A 20 -3.74 12.92 8.78
CA PHE A 20 -2.91 13.36 7.66
C PHE A 20 -3.55 13.02 6.31
N TYR A 21 -3.90 11.76 6.07
CA TYR A 21 -4.50 11.34 4.80
C TYR A 21 -5.92 11.86 4.59
N ASN A 22 -6.73 11.99 5.64
CA ASN A 22 -8.04 12.64 5.55
C ASN A 22 -7.90 14.11 5.13
N GLN A 23 -6.95 14.85 5.68
CA GLN A 23 -6.72 16.24 5.31
C GLN A 23 -6.23 16.37 3.87
N ARG A 24 -5.32 15.50 3.44
CA ARG A 24 -4.84 15.47 2.05
C ARG A 24 -5.97 15.21 1.06
N ALA A 25 -6.85 14.25 1.34
CA ALA A 25 -8.01 13.97 0.50
C ALA A 25 -9.00 15.15 0.41
N LYS A 26 -9.26 15.86 1.53
CA LYS A 26 -10.11 17.05 1.54
C LYS A 26 -9.58 18.18 0.68
N THR A 27 -8.28 18.30 0.59
CA THR A 27 -7.60 19.38 -0.17
C THR A 27 -7.22 18.98 -1.59
N ILE A 28 -7.60 17.79 -2.06
CA ILE A 28 -7.20 17.24 -3.37
C ILE A 28 -7.47 18.21 -4.53
N LYS A 29 -8.61 18.90 -4.52
CA LYS A 29 -8.99 19.86 -5.57
C LYS A 29 -8.14 21.14 -5.60
N ASN A 30 -7.41 21.40 -4.52
CA ASN A 30 -6.53 22.55 -4.38
C ASN A 30 -5.07 22.21 -4.74
N ARG A 31 -4.77 20.94 -5.03
CA ARG A 31 -3.44 20.49 -5.39
C ARG A 31 -3.19 20.72 -6.87
N GLU A 32 -1.98 21.10 -7.21
CA GLU A 32 -1.52 21.23 -8.59
C GLU A 32 -1.62 19.88 -9.32
N GLN A 33 -1.29 18.79 -8.61
CA GLN A 33 -1.42 17.43 -9.10
C GLN A 33 -2.06 16.53 -8.03
N GLU A 34 -3.18 15.89 -8.38
CA GLU A 34 -3.95 15.06 -7.44
C GLU A 34 -3.17 13.85 -6.90
N TYR A 35 -2.26 13.28 -7.69
CA TYR A 35 -1.48 12.10 -7.26
C TYR A 35 -0.53 12.39 -6.11
N THR A 36 -0.12 13.64 -5.88
CA THR A 36 0.63 14.00 -4.68
C THR A 36 -0.13 13.67 -3.39
N THR A 37 -1.46 13.53 -3.47
CA THR A 37 -2.30 13.16 -2.32
C THR A 37 -1.84 11.85 -1.66
N VAL A 38 -1.41 10.88 -2.45
CA VAL A 38 -0.99 9.54 -1.98
C VAL A 38 0.49 9.24 -2.27
N LEU A 39 1.03 9.76 -3.36
CA LEU A 39 2.43 9.53 -3.75
C LEU A 39 3.40 10.52 -3.11
N LEU A 40 2.87 11.55 -2.44
CA LEU A 40 3.64 12.62 -1.82
C LEU A 40 4.44 13.43 -2.87
N GLY A 41 5.54 14.08 -2.48
CA GLY A 41 6.33 14.90 -3.41
C GLY A 41 5.66 16.23 -3.74
N ASP A 42 5.12 16.94 -2.73
CA ASP A 42 4.32 18.15 -2.89
C ASP A 42 5.11 19.32 -3.52
N GLN A 43 6.45 19.29 -3.38
CA GLN A 43 7.33 20.32 -3.97
C GLN A 43 7.76 19.99 -5.42
N ASP A 44 7.48 18.78 -5.90
CA ASP A 44 7.73 18.33 -7.28
C ASP A 44 6.51 17.54 -7.80
N PRO A 45 5.37 18.23 -8.09
CA PRO A 45 4.14 17.53 -8.46
C PRO A 45 4.25 16.70 -9.75
N GLU A 46 5.13 17.09 -10.68
CA GLU A 46 5.40 16.30 -11.89
C GLU A 46 6.03 14.95 -11.58
N TYR A 47 6.79 14.87 -10.49
CA TYR A 47 7.37 13.62 -10.04
C TYR A 47 6.29 12.59 -9.69
N ALA A 48 5.22 13.00 -9.01
CA ALA A 48 4.09 12.11 -8.67
C ALA A 48 3.41 11.54 -9.92
N VAL A 49 3.26 12.32 -10.99
CA VAL A 49 2.70 11.84 -12.28
C VAL A 49 3.63 10.81 -12.92
N LYS A 50 4.90 11.13 -13.03
CA LYS A 50 5.90 10.24 -13.65
C LYS A 50 6.05 8.95 -12.86
N TRP A 51 5.98 9.04 -11.53
CA TRP A 51 5.99 7.87 -10.67
C TRP A 51 4.77 6.99 -10.91
N ASP A 52 3.56 7.57 -10.95
CA ASP A 52 2.32 6.83 -11.23
C ASP A 52 2.38 6.08 -12.58
N GLU A 53 2.85 6.74 -13.62
CA GLU A 53 3.02 6.15 -14.95
C GLU A 53 4.03 5.00 -14.93
N TYR A 54 5.19 5.22 -14.30
CA TYR A 54 6.24 4.23 -14.16
C TYR A 54 5.76 3.02 -13.37
N GLU A 55 5.19 3.22 -12.18
CA GLU A 55 4.66 2.17 -11.32
C GLU A 55 3.61 1.33 -12.06
N LYS A 56 2.59 1.96 -12.65
CA LYS A 56 1.58 1.26 -13.42
C LYS A 56 2.16 0.48 -14.60
N GLY A 57 3.08 1.08 -15.33
CA GLY A 57 3.78 0.43 -16.44
C GLY A 57 4.61 -0.78 -16.00
N PHE A 58 5.20 -0.70 -14.81
CA PHE A 58 6.02 -1.75 -14.23
C PHE A 58 5.19 -2.88 -13.60
N VAL A 59 4.14 -2.52 -12.84
CA VAL A 59 3.36 -3.45 -12.01
C VAL A 59 2.30 -4.20 -12.82
N LEU A 60 1.48 -3.50 -13.62
CA LEU A 60 0.32 -4.11 -14.26
C LEU A 60 0.62 -5.33 -15.13
N PRO A 61 1.73 -5.37 -15.92
CA PRO A 61 2.07 -6.56 -16.69
C PRO A 61 2.36 -7.81 -15.84
N LYS A 62 2.80 -7.62 -14.58
CA LYS A 62 3.17 -8.70 -13.66
C LYS A 62 1.97 -9.32 -12.95
N LEU A 63 0.86 -8.58 -12.79
CA LEU A 63 -0.31 -9.01 -12.00
C LEU A 63 -1.16 -10.08 -12.68
N MET A 64 -0.86 -10.47 -13.92
CA MET A 64 -1.59 -11.50 -14.67
C MET A 64 -3.12 -11.28 -14.66
N LEU A 65 -3.53 -10.01 -14.85
CA LEU A 65 -4.94 -9.61 -14.77
C LEU A 65 -5.79 -10.29 -15.86
N ASN A 66 -6.99 -10.72 -15.47
CA ASN A 66 -8.01 -11.19 -16.41
C ASN A 66 -9.41 -11.11 -15.77
N ARG A 67 -10.46 -11.19 -16.60
CA ARG A 67 -11.86 -11.02 -16.20
C ARG A 67 -12.47 -12.12 -15.31
N ASN A 68 -11.70 -13.09 -14.89
CA ASN A 68 -12.11 -14.10 -13.90
C ASN A 68 -11.58 -13.79 -12.50
N LYS A 69 -10.59 -12.91 -12.38
CA LYS A 69 -9.93 -12.61 -11.11
C LYS A 69 -10.76 -11.68 -10.22
N VAL A 70 -10.78 -12.00 -8.94
CA VAL A 70 -11.26 -11.13 -7.85
C VAL A 70 -10.06 -10.53 -7.13
N VAL A 71 -10.02 -9.21 -7.01
CA VAL A 71 -8.89 -8.46 -6.44
C VAL A 71 -9.27 -7.85 -5.10
N LEU A 72 -8.38 -7.95 -4.13
CA LEU A 72 -8.41 -7.21 -2.87
C LEU A 72 -7.24 -6.22 -2.84
N ASP A 73 -7.53 -4.96 -2.63
CA ASP A 73 -6.54 -3.89 -2.50
C ASP A 73 -6.64 -3.27 -1.10
N LEU A 74 -5.63 -3.52 -0.29
CA LEU A 74 -5.53 -3.07 1.08
C LEU A 74 -4.68 -1.81 1.15
N GLY A 75 -5.31 -0.69 1.53
CA GLY A 75 -4.73 0.64 1.42
C GLY A 75 -4.94 1.24 0.04
N CYS A 76 -6.13 1.06 -0.55
CA CYS A 76 -6.42 1.48 -1.93
C CYS A 76 -6.39 3.01 -2.15
N GLY A 77 -6.32 3.81 -1.09
CA GLY A 77 -6.29 5.26 -1.13
C GLY A 77 -7.43 5.85 -1.97
N MET A 78 -7.10 6.77 -2.85
CA MET A 78 -8.01 7.43 -3.77
C MET A 78 -8.41 6.58 -5.00
N GLY A 79 -8.04 5.30 -5.03
CA GLY A 79 -8.40 4.37 -6.11
C GLY A 79 -7.50 4.44 -7.35
N ARG A 80 -6.27 4.90 -7.22
CA ARG A 80 -5.31 5.09 -8.32
C ARG A 80 -4.99 3.78 -9.07
N LEU A 81 -4.71 2.70 -8.35
CA LEU A 81 -4.54 1.36 -8.93
C LEU A 81 -5.88 0.76 -9.36
N ALA A 82 -6.97 1.01 -8.60
CA ALA A 82 -8.30 0.55 -8.96
C ALA A 82 -8.73 1.00 -10.35
N ASP A 83 -8.48 2.26 -10.70
CA ASP A 83 -8.78 2.81 -12.04
C ASP A 83 -8.05 2.02 -13.15
N ALA A 84 -6.79 1.67 -12.92
CA ALA A 84 -5.97 0.95 -13.90
C ALA A 84 -6.29 -0.57 -14.02
N VAL A 85 -6.85 -1.16 -12.96
CA VAL A 85 -7.07 -2.61 -12.81
C VAL A 85 -8.52 -3.00 -13.07
N SER A 86 -9.49 -2.16 -12.68
CA SER A 86 -10.91 -2.53 -12.60
C SER A 86 -11.49 -3.09 -13.90
N ASP A 87 -11.19 -2.49 -15.03
CA ASP A 87 -11.70 -2.95 -16.34
C ASP A 87 -11.16 -4.32 -16.80
N LYS A 88 -10.13 -4.82 -16.13
CA LYS A 88 -9.41 -6.04 -16.49
C LYS A 88 -9.76 -7.23 -15.59
N VAL A 89 -10.56 -7.02 -14.55
CA VAL A 89 -10.88 -8.05 -13.54
C VAL A 89 -12.37 -8.29 -13.42
N LYS A 90 -12.76 -9.35 -12.69
CA LYS A 90 -14.15 -9.70 -12.43
C LYS A 90 -14.78 -8.79 -11.38
N GLU A 91 -14.10 -8.65 -10.26
CA GLU A 91 -14.50 -7.82 -9.12
C GLU A 91 -13.27 -7.21 -8.46
N TYR A 92 -13.42 -6.02 -7.92
CA TYR A 92 -12.38 -5.31 -7.18
C TYR A 92 -12.92 -4.85 -5.83
N TYR A 93 -12.18 -5.13 -4.77
CA TYR A 93 -12.48 -4.76 -3.40
C TYR A 93 -11.36 -3.88 -2.85
N GLY A 94 -11.62 -2.60 -2.69
CA GLY A 94 -10.69 -1.63 -2.13
C GLY A 94 -11.03 -1.30 -0.68
N VAL A 95 -10.03 -1.31 0.17
CA VAL A 95 -10.14 -0.95 1.59
C VAL A 95 -9.14 0.15 1.92
N ASP A 96 -9.59 1.17 2.64
CA ASP A 96 -8.73 2.21 3.18
C ASP A 96 -9.30 2.72 4.51
N PHE A 97 -8.46 3.13 5.46
CA PHE A 97 -8.91 3.66 6.74
C PHE A 97 -9.51 5.07 6.60
N SER A 98 -9.12 5.82 5.57
CA SER A 98 -9.56 7.19 5.32
C SER A 98 -10.91 7.21 4.60
N SER A 99 -11.96 7.69 5.27
CA SER A 99 -13.27 7.89 4.64
C SER A 99 -13.24 8.88 3.48
N GLU A 100 -12.37 9.88 3.57
CA GLU A 100 -12.21 10.91 2.55
C GLU A 100 -11.52 10.33 1.30
N MET A 101 -10.49 9.45 1.46
CA MET A 101 -9.88 8.72 0.35
C MET A 101 -10.90 7.82 -0.34
N ILE A 102 -11.69 7.06 0.42
CA ILE A 102 -12.75 6.20 -0.13
C ILE A 102 -13.81 7.01 -0.87
N ALA A 103 -14.16 8.20 -0.39
CA ALA A 103 -15.07 9.09 -1.11
C ALA A 103 -14.52 9.52 -2.48
N VAL A 104 -13.22 9.80 -2.55
CA VAL A 104 -12.52 10.11 -3.82
C VAL A 104 -12.45 8.87 -4.71
N ALA A 105 -12.06 7.70 -4.18
CA ALA A 105 -12.00 6.46 -4.94
C ALA A 105 -13.32 6.12 -5.63
N LYS A 106 -14.46 6.28 -4.94
CA LYS A 106 -15.82 6.10 -5.49
C LYS A 106 -16.19 7.11 -6.57
N GLN A 107 -15.56 8.28 -6.60
CA GLN A 107 -15.77 9.27 -7.66
C GLN A 107 -14.93 8.97 -8.89
N ASN A 108 -13.69 8.52 -8.68
CA ASN A 108 -12.73 8.21 -9.73
C ASN A 108 -13.07 6.91 -10.45
N VAL A 109 -13.47 5.86 -9.70
CA VAL A 109 -13.76 4.53 -10.24
C VAL A 109 -15.25 4.24 -10.19
N ARG A 110 -15.95 4.35 -11.32
CA ARG A 110 -17.41 4.23 -11.41
C ARG A 110 -17.90 2.87 -11.91
N ASN A 111 -17.06 1.84 -11.82
CA ASN A 111 -17.41 0.50 -12.27
C ASN A 111 -18.26 -0.21 -11.21
N ASN A 112 -19.41 -0.78 -11.61
CA ASN A 112 -20.37 -1.43 -10.70
C ASN A 112 -19.81 -2.67 -9.98
N HIS A 113 -18.71 -3.23 -10.45
CA HIS A 113 -18.01 -4.36 -9.86
C HIS A 113 -16.83 -3.95 -8.95
N CYS A 114 -16.72 -2.65 -8.65
CA CYS A 114 -15.76 -2.12 -7.70
C CYS A 114 -16.46 -1.77 -6.39
N HIS A 115 -15.93 -2.29 -5.30
CA HIS A 115 -16.50 -2.14 -3.96
C HIS A 115 -15.45 -1.49 -3.06
N PHE A 116 -15.78 -0.32 -2.49
CA PHE A 116 -14.86 0.44 -1.63
C PHE A 116 -15.41 0.58 -0.22
N TYR A 117 -14.58 0.25 0.78
CA TYR A 117 -14.94 0.23 2.19
C TYR A 117 -13.98 1.05 3.04
N THR A 118 -14.54 1.85 3.95
CA THR A 118 -13.75 2.56 4.97
C THR A 118 -13.62 1.68 6.19
N MET A 119 -12.43 1.11 6.39
CA MET A 119 -12.07 0.32 7.58
C MET A 119 -10.54 0.15 7.65
N SER A 120 -10.02 -0.15 8.84
CA SER A 120 -8.63 -0.57 8.96
C SER A 120 -8.39 -1.91 8.26
N ILE A 121 -7.14 -2.23 7.93
CA ILE A 121 -6.81 -3.51 7.29
C ILE A 121 -7.18 -4.68 8.21
N VAL A 122 -6.86 -4.61 9.51
CA VAL A 122 -7.17 -5.67 10.47
C VAL A 122 -8.69 -5.89 10.57
N ASP A 123 -9.47 -4.80 10.66
CA ASP A 123 -10.93 -4.91 10.68
C ASP A 123 -11.48 -5.51 9.39
N ALA A 124 -10.97 -5.08 8.24
CA ALA A 124 -11.36 -5.58 6.93
C ALA A 124 -11.15 -7.10 6.81
N LEU A 125 -9.98 -7.58 7.27
CA LEU A 125 -9.65 -9.00 7.21
C LEU A 125 -10.46 -9.88 8.17
N SER A 126 -11.35 -9.27 8.96
CA SER A 126 -12.31 -9.93 9.84
C SER A 126 -13.77 -9.62 9.49
N ASP A 127 -14.03 -8.63 8.60
CA ASP A 127 -15.40 -8.20 8.23
C ASP A 127 -15.99 -9.15 7.16
N PRO A 128 -17.27 -9.60 7.33
CA PRO A 128 -17.95 -10.45 6.35
C PRO A 128 -18.02 -9.87 4.93
N LYS A 129 -18.00 -8.54 4.77
CA LYS A 129 -17.97 -7.90 3.45
C LYS A 129 -16.74 -8.28 2.65
N ILE A 130 -15.63 -8.56 3.33
CA ILE A 130 -14.35 -8.99 2.73
C ILE A 130 -14.20 -10.51 2.83
N THR A 131 -14.45 -11.11 4.00
CA THR A 131 -14.13 -12.52 4.28
C THR A 131 -15.10 -13.54 3.66
N ALA A 132 -16.25 -13.09 3.12
CA ALA A 132 -17.24 -13.98 2.49
C ALA A 132 -16.76 -14.61 1.15
N ARG A 133 -15.56 -14.27 0.68
CA ARG A 133 -15.00 -14.75 -0.61
C ARG A 133 -13.51 -15.00 -0.52
N LYS A 134 -12.98 -15.58 -1.59
CA LYS A 134 -11.53 -15.71 -1.81
C LYS A 134 -11.09 -14.76 -2.91
N TYR A 135 -9.83 -14.36 -2.87
CA TYR A 135 -9.21 -13.43 -3.80
C TYR A 135 -8.12 -14.12 -4.60
N ASP A 136 -8.06 -13.81 -5.88
CA ASP A 136 -7.04 -14.32 -6.80
C ASP A 136 -5.78 -13.43 -6.81
N LEU A 137 -5.93 -12.18 -6.35
CA LEU A 137 -4.85 -11.22 -6.22
C LEU A 137 -5.11 -10.31 -5.01
N VAL A 138 -4.10 -10.17 -4.16
CA VAL A 138 -4.08 -9.22 -3.05
C VAL A 138 -2.99 -8.18 -3.32
N LEU A 139 -3.36 -6.91 -3.26
CA LEU A 139 -2.46 -5.76 -3.40
C LEU A 139 -2.23 -5.11 -2.03
N MET A 140 -0.98 -4.82 -1.71
CA MET A 140 -0.54 -3.97 -0.59
C MET A 140 0.59 -3.08 -1.10
N ALA A 141 0.24 -1.91 -1.63
CA ALA A 141 1.19 -0.99 -2.25
C ALA A 141 1.30 0.31 -1.44
N GLY A 142 2.45 0.55 -0.83
CA GLY A 142 2.74 1.75 -0.05
C GLY A 142 1.89 1.89 1.21
N VAL A 143 1.48 0.80 1.85
CA VAL A 143 0.56 0.84 3.00
C VAL A 143 1.13 0.24 4.28
N SER A 144 1.96 -0.81 4.19
CA SER A 144 2.45 -1.51 5.38
C SER A 144 3.36 -0.64 6.25
N MET A 145 3.95 0.41 5.67
CA MET A 145 4.74 1.39 6.41
C MET A 145 3.90 2.24 7.37
N TYR A 146 2.57 2.24 7.26
CA TYR A 146 1.65 2.94 8.16
C TYR A 146 0.99 2.04 9.20
N ILE A 147 1.38 0.77 9.26
CA ILE A 147 0.83 -0.25 10.15
C ILE A 147 1.87 -0.63 11.20
N ASN A 148 1.48 -0.57 12.46
CA ASN A 148 2.34 -0.98 13.57
C ASN A 148 2.61 -2.48 13.56
N GLU A 149 3.67 -2.92 14.24
CA GLU A 149 4.23 -4.27 14.11
C GLU A 149 3.20 -5.38 14.37
N ASP A 150 2.45 -5.29 15.47
CA ASP A 150 1.51 -6.35 15.87
C ASP A 150 0.28 -6.41 14.96
N GLU A 151 -0.20 -5.25 14.51
CA GLU A 151 -1.29 -5.16 13.53
C GLU A 151 -0.88 -5.72 12.16
N LEU A 152 0.38 -5.48 11.75
CA LEU A 152 0.90 -6.01 10.48
C LEU A 152 1.03 -7.54 10.52
N LYS A 153 1.56 -8.10 11.62
CA LYS A 153 1.64 -9.55 11.84
C LYS A 153 0.26 -10.21 11.80
N GLU A 154 -0.72 -9.61 12.48
CA GLU A 154 -2.08 -10.13 12.48
C GLU A 154 -2.71 -10.02 11.08
N SER A 155 -2.51 -8.90 10.39
CA SER A 155 -2.97 -8.74 9.00
C SER A 155 -2.41 -9.84 8.10
N TYR A 156 -1.13 -10.10 8.16
CA TYR A 156 -0.48 -11.13 7.34
C TYR A 156 -0.99 -12.55 7.68
N ARG A 157 -1.22 -12.84 8.97
CA ARG A 157 -1.82 -14.12 9.41
C ARG A 157 -3.24 -14.32 8.87
N LEU A 158 -4.04 -13.26 8.84
CA LEU A 158 -5.43 -13.33 8.37
C LEU A 158 -5.51 -13.43 6.84
N LEU A 159 -4.57 -12.80 6.10
CA LEU A 159 -4.55 -12.79 4.63
C LEU A 159 -4.56 -14.19 4.02
N ARG A 160 -3.82 -15.12 4.59
CA ARG A 160 -3.76 -16.50 4.07
C ARG A 160 -5.13 -17.18 4.03
N ASN A 161 -6.05 -16.77 4.92
CA ASN A 161 -7.41 -17.31 4.96
C ASN A 161 -8.29 -16.76 3.83
N LEU A 162 -7.85 -15.76 3.09
CA LEU A 162 -8.63 -15.07 2.04
C LEU A 162 -8.20 -15.47 0.63
N VAL A 163 -7.21 -16.33 0.49
CA VAL A 163 -6.68 -16.75 -0.81
C VAL A 163 -6.85 -18.24 -1.04
N ASN A 164 -6.74 -18.66 -2.29
CA ASN A 164 -6.65 -20.05 -2.70
C ASN A 164 -5.23 -20.35 -3.18
N LYS A 165 -4.93 -21.63 -3.37
CA LYS A 165 -3.71 -22.04 -4.07
C LYS A 165 -3.63 -21.32 -5.42
N ASP A 166 -2.43 -20.87 -5.77
CA ASP A 166 -2.07 -20.09 -6.97
C ASP A 166 -2.56 -18.63 -6.99
N SER A 167 -3.20 -18.13 -5.92
CA SER A 167 -3.44 -16.70 -5.75
C SER A 167 -2.12 -15.94 -5.64
N LEU A 168 -2.15 -14.69 -6.07
CA LEU A 168 -0.99 -13.80 -6.06
C LEU A 168 -1.08 -12.78 -4.92
N PHE A 169 0.07 -12.45 -4.35
CA PHE A 169 0.26 -11.27 -3.51
C PHE A 169 1.24 -10.33 -4.21
N TYR A 170 0.90 -9.07 -4.23
CA TYR A 170 1.81 -8.01 -4.65
C TYR A 170 2.02 -7.07 -3.47
N PHE A 171 3.27 -6.94 -3.06
CA PHE A 171 3.73 -6.00 -2.06
C PHE A 171 4.64 -4.96 -2.71
N GLU A 172 4.43 -3.72 -2.36
CA GLU A 172 5.32 -2.61 -2.70
C GLU A 172 5.43 -1.69 -1.51
N GLU A 173 6.65 -1.42 -1.08
CA GLU A 173 6.89 -0.61 0.12
C GLU A 173 8.15 0.25 -0.02
N SER A 174 8.11 1.43 0.56
CA SER A 174 9.35 2.14 0.86
C SER A 174 10.07 1.45 2.01
N VAL A 175 11.32 1.07 1.80
CA VAL A 175 12.13 0.32 2.76
C VAL A 175 13.37 1.10 3.17
N GLY A 176 13.80 0.95 4.41
CA GLY A 176 15.09 1.46 4.88
C GLY A 176 16.24 0.71 4.18
N LYS A 177 17.20 1.44 3.60
CA LYS A 177 18.32 0.87 2.83
C LYS A 177 19.33 0.12 3.68
N ILE A 178 19.65 0.63 4.86
CA ILE A 178 20.68 0.09 5.75
C ILE A 178 20.03 -0.56 6.95
N GLU A 179 19.11 0.14 7.56
CA GLU A 179 18.39 -0.30 8.76
C GLU A 179 16.97 0.28 8.76
N ARG A 180 16.13 -0.22 9.64
CA ARG A 180 14.79 0.33 9.88
C ARG A 180 14.89 1.82 10.24
N LEU A 181 14.04 2.63 9.63
CA LEU A 181 13.85 4.03 10.00
C LEU A 181 12.38 4.28 10.34
N THR A 182 12.12 4.73 11.55
CA THR A 182 10.77 5.19 11.93
C THR A 182 10.77 6.71 12.02
N LEU A 183 9.90 7.35 11.23
CA LEU A 183 9.55 8.76 11.37
C LEU A 183 8.32 8.84 12.25
N ASN A 184 8.46 9.40 13.45
CA ASN A 184 7.36 9.52 14.38
C ASN A 184 6.96 10.99 14.55
N HIS A 185 5.94 11.41 13.78
CA HIS A 185 5.40 12.76 13.81
C HIS A 185 6.47 13.84 13.54
N ILE A 186 7.26 13.68 12.48
CA ILE A 186 8.34 14.59 12.07
C ILE A 186 7.78 15.64 11.10
N TRP A 187 8.18 16.90 11.28
CA TRP A 187 7.92 17.95 10.28
C TRP A 187 8.66 17.63 8.99
N SER A 188 7.93 17.58 7.89
CA SER A 188 8.46 17.41 6.54
C SER A 188 8.40 18.73 5.77
N GLU A 189 9.56 19.24 5.36
CA GLU A 189 9.61 20.45 4.52
C GLU A 189 9.00 20.21 3.13
N ASP A 190 9.10 19.01 2.59
CA ASP A 190 8.46 18.65 1.31
C ASP A 190 6.94 18.68 1.40
N LEU A 191 6.38 18.14 2.47
CA LEU A 191 4.93 18.02 2.66
C LEU A 191 4.30 19.23 3.34
N GLN A 192 5.11 20.09 3.97
CA GLN A 192 4.69 21.22 4.81
C GLN A 192 3.68 20.77 5.89
N ASP A 193 3.91 19.57 6.44
CA ASP A 193 3.06 18.92 7.44
C ASP A 193 3.87 17.93 8.29
N TYR A 194 3.28 17.47 9.39
CA TYR A 194 3.85 16.41 10.21
C TYR A 194 3.54 15.04 9.61
N TYR A 195 4.59 14.22 9.52
CA TYR A 195 4.53 12.93 8.85
C TYR A 195 5.06 11.81 9.75
N GLY A 196 4.49 10.61 9.62
CA GLY A 196 4.91 9.41 10.32
C GLY A 196 4.84 8.18 9.43
N ALA A 197 5.91 7.38 9.44
CA ALA A 197 6.00 6.12 8.72
C ALA A 197 7.07 5.20 9.32
N ILE A 198 6.92 3.91 9.13
CA ILE A 198 7.87 2.86 9.52
C ILE A 198 8.49 2.26 8.26
N TYR A 199 9.66 2.71 7.89
CA TYR A 199 10.44 2.13 6.79
C TYR A 199 11.21 0.92 7.31
N ARG A 200 10.55 -0.26 7.30
CA ARG A 200 11.21 -1.54 7.61
C ARG A 200 12.22 -1.85 6.54
N THR A 201 13.23 -2.67 6.83
CA THR A 201 14.12 -3.18 5.80
C THR A 201 13.40 -4.24 4.95
N ARG A 202 13.92 -4.50 3.77
CA ARG A 202 13.47 -5.60 2.91
C ARG A 202 13.48 -6.93 3.67
N GLU A 203 14.52 -7.19 4.41
CA GLU A 203 14.72 -8.42 5.19
C GLU A 203 13.67 -8.56 6.29
N GLU A 204 13.29 -7.46 6.94
CA GLU A 204 12.20 -7.46 7.93
C GLU A 204 10.85 -7.80 7.27
N TYR A 205 10.52 -7.20 6.12
CA TYR A 205 9.29 -7.54 5.39
C TYR A 205 9.29 -9.00 4.95
N LYS A 206 10.38 -9.51 4.39
CA LYS A 206 10.50 -10.92 3.99
C LYS A 206 10.29 -11.85 5.18
N SER A 207 10.93 -11.57 6.31
CA SER A 207 10.78 -12.36 7.53
C SER A 207 9.33 -12.38 8.02
N LEU A 208 8.63 -11.23 7.99
CA LEU A 208 7.22 -11.16 8.38
C LEU A 208 6.32 -11.93 7.40
N ILE A 209 6.55 -11.84 6.10
CA ILE A 209 5.81 -12.56 5.07
C ILE A 209 6.00 -14.06 5.26
N ASP A 210 7.23 -14.53 5.37
CA ASP A 210 7.58 -15.93 5.49
C ASP A 210 7.03 -16.56 6.78
N GLU A 211 7.00 -15.79 7.88
CA GLU A 211 6.49 -16.29 9.17
C GLU A 211 4.96 -16.26 9.25
N TYR A 212 4.29 -15.19 8.78
CA TYR A 212 2.86 -14.95 9.05
C TYR A 212 1.93 -15.26 7.89
N ILE A 213 2.35 -15.08 6.64
CA ILE A 213 1.57 -15.55 5.48
C ILE A 213 1.87 -17.03 5.25
N ASN A 214 3.15 -17.42 5.31
CA ASN A 214 3.72 -18.72 4.99
C ASN A 214 3.17 -19.37 3.70
N GLY A 215 3.68 -20.50 3.28
CA GLY A 215 3.21 -21.20 2.08
C GLY A 215 3.25 -20.37 0.80
N VAL A 216 4.12 -19.36 0.71
CA VAL A 216 4.32 -18.50 -0.47
C VAL A 216 5.64 -18.79 -1.18
N GLU A 217 5.64 -18.63 -2.49
CA GLU A 217 6.85 -18.64 -3.33
C GLU A 217 7.04 -17.26 -3.94
N TYR A 218 8.25 -16.71 -3.83
CA TYR A 218 8.63 -15.46 -4.49
C TYR A 218 8.81 -15.70 -5.99
N ILE A 219 7.90 -15.19 -6.81
CA ILE A 219 7.99 -15.25 -8.27
C ILE A 219 9.02 -14.23 -8.75
N GLU A 220 8.94 -13.02 -8.20
CA GLU A 220 9.81 -11.89 -8.54
C GLU A 220 9.91 -10.95 -7.34
N GLU A 221 11.08 -10.41 -7.09
CA GLU A 221 11.29 -9.33 -6.13
C GLU A 221 12.46 -8.44 -6.58
N GLY A 222 12.46 -7.20 -6.13
CA GLY A 222 13.55 -6.29 -6.44
C GLY A 222 13.26 -4.87 -5.99
N TYR A 223 14.04 -3.95 -6.52
CA TYR A 223 13.85 -2.53 -6.29
C TYR A 223 13.31 -1.85 -7.55
N MET A 224 12.39 -0.92 -7.35
CA MET A 224 11.87 -0.07 -8.40
C MET A 224 12.81 1.13 -8.54
N ASN A 225 13.68 1.09 -9.54
CA ASN A 225 14.65 2.15 -9.80
C ASN A 225 14.00 3.21 -10.70
N PHE A 226 13.42 4.22 -10.10
CA PHE A 226 12.81 5.34 -10.78
C PHE A 226 13.63 6.62 -10.54
N LEU A 227 14.35 7.08 -11.57
CA LEU A 227 15.27 8.22 -11.57
C LEU A 227 16.44 8.09 -10.57
N ASP A 228 17.62 8.59 -10.93
CA ASP A 228 18.86 8.55 -10.15
C ASP A 228 18.83 9.33 -8.80
N LYS A 229 17.65 9.81 -8.39
CA LYS A 229 17.45 10.49 -7.09
C LYS A 229 17.61 9.58 -5.87
N GLU A 230 17.54 8.25 -6.05
CA GLU A 230 17.63 7.30 -4.93
C GLU A 230 19.00 7.26 -4.26
N GLU A 231 20.09 7.69 -4.89
CA GLU A 231 21.42 7.63 -4.27
C GLU A 231 21.54 8.49 -3.00
N GLN A 232 20.71 9.53 -2.85
CA GLN A 232 20.76 10.49 -1.74
C GLN A 232 19.70 10.23 -0.64
N THR A 233 18.82 9.22 -0.80
CA THR A 233 17.74 8.94 0.15
C THR A 233 18.10 7.78 1.09
N GLU A 234 17.53 7.78 2.30
CA GLU A 234 17.67 6.70 3.28
C GLU A 234 16.76 5.51 3.00
N THR A 235 15.86 5.66 2.02
CA THR A 235 14.87 4.66 1.62
C THR A 235 14.99 4.29 0.15
N SER A 236 14.48 3.12 -0.20
CA SER A 236 14.29 2.64 -1.58
C SER A 236 12.90 2.05 -1.72
N HIS A 237 12.39 1.96 -2.94
CA HIS A 237 11.13 1.27 -3.24
C HIS A 237 11.41 -0.20 -3.55
N TRP A 238 10.97 -1.08 -2.65
CA TRP A 238 11.02 -2.52 -2.83
C TRP A 238 9.66 -3.07 -3.24
N TYR A 239 9.66 -4.08 -4.10
CA TYR A 239 8.47 -4.83 -4.45
C TYR A 239 8.71 -6.33 -4.36
N ALA A 240 7.63 -7.08 -4.15
CA ALA A 240 7.61 -8.53 -4.24
C ALA A 240 6.29 -9.02 -4.84
N LEU A 241 6.39 -9.93 -5.81
CA LEU A 241 5.28 -10.69 -6.35
C LEU A 241 5.43 -12.14 -5.88
N LEU A 242 4.44 -12.61 -5.14
CA LEU A 242 4.44 -13.96 -4.57
C LEU A 242 3.24 -14.74 -5.04
N GLN A 243 3.39 -16.06 -5.09
CA GLN A 243 2.29 -16.99 -5.33
C GLN A 243 2.05 -17.83 -4.09
N TYR A 244 0.80 -17.96 -3.67
CA TYR A 244 0.42 -18.84 -2.60
C TYR A 244 0.40 -20.29 -3.08
N LYS A 245 1.15 -21.17 -2.43
CA LYS A 245 1.25 -22.60 -2.79
C LYS A 245 0.34 -23.49 -1.93
N GLY A 246 -0.21 -22.92 -0.86
CA GLY A 246 -0.92 -23.66 0.17
C GLY A 246 0.02 -24.16 1.28
N GLU A 247 -0.57 -24.69 2.33
CA GLU A 247 0.16 -25.37 3.42
C GLU A 247 0.70 -26.73 2.97
#